data_4425fd4f02a59e6bb915563ecf284f42
#
_entry.id   4425fd4f02a59e6bb915563ecf284f42
#
_cell.length_a   1.000
_cell.length_b   1.000
_cell.length_c   1.000
_cell.angle_alpha   90.00
_cell.angle_beta   90.00
_cell.angle_gamma   90.00
#
_symmetry.space_group_name_H-M   'P 1'
#
loop_
_entity.id
_entity.type
_entity.pdbx_description
1 polymer ?
#
loop_
_entity_poly.entity_id
_entity_poly.type
_entity_poly.pdbx_seq_one_letter_code
_entity_poly.pdbx_strand_id
1 'polypeptide(L)'
;QELIEALRKIAPFVIIDCGSYIANDILSAVSLLECDSALRLANCDLKSISYLSSQLQLLQNSKWDTDKQYKVASNVKPNHSVDHMAGAMGSVSFQLPYSEELEEQYLSGNLLADMTLKNSRPFRKEIEKIAKEVFGC
;
A
#
# COMPACT_ATOMS: atom_id res chain seq x y z
N GLN A 1 -5.96 0.26 20.05
CA GLN A 1 -5.11 1.40 20.46
C GLN A 1 -3.96 0.92 21.35
N GLU A 2 -4.23 0.32 22.51
CA GLU A 2 -3.20 -0.20 23.45
C GLU A 2 -2.15 -1.12 22.79
N LEU A 3 -2.57 -1.99 21.86
CA LEU A 3 -1.64 -2.87 21.15
C LEU A 3 -0.66 -2.06 20.28
N ILE A 4 -1.13 -1.05 19.56
CA ILE A 4 -0.28 -0.20 18.72
C ILE A 4 0.71 0.57 19.59
N GLU A 5 0.26 1.11 20.72
CA GLU A 5 1.12 1.79 21.68
C GLU A 5 2.18 0.85 22.30
N ALA A 6 1.82 -0.41 22.56
CA ALA A 6 2.76 -1.42 23.03
C ALA A 6 3.83 -1.75 21.97
N LEU A 7 3.40 -1.93 20.71
CA LEU A 7 4.30 -2.22 19.58
C LEU A 7 5.29 -1.06 19.32
N ARG A 8 4.83 0.18 19.41
CA ARG A 8 5.69 1.37 19.26
C ARG A 8 6.81 1.46 20.30
N LYS A 9 6.64 0.81 21.47
CA LYS A 9 7.67 0.78 22.52
C LYS A 9 8.78 -0.23 22.27
N ILE A 10 8.51 -1.25 21.44
CA ILE A 10 9.43 -2.37 21.23
C ILE A 10 10.06 -2.39 19.83
N ALA A 11 9.50 -1.63 18.89
CA ALA A 11 9.99 -1.58 17.52
C ALA A 11 10.04 -0.15 16.98
N PRO A 12 11.11 0.22 16.23
CA PRO A 12 11.23 1.54 15.61
C PRO A 12 10.21 1.75 14.49
N PHE A 13 9.76 0.68 13.84
CA PHE A 13 8.73 0.69 12.80
C PHE A 13 7.69 -0.39 13.07
N VAL A 14 6.43 -0.05 12.86
CA VAL A 14 5.30 -0.98 12.98
C VAL A 14 4.53 -0.91 11.67
N ILE A 15 4.44 -2.03 10.96
CA ILE A 15 3.66 -2.15 9.72
C ILE A 15 2.41 -2.96 10.02
N ILE A 16 1.25 -2.42 9.69
CA ILE A 16 -0.04 -3.07 9.91
C ILE A 16 -0.72 -3.31 8.57
N ASP A 17 -0.94 -4.57 8.23
CA ASP A 17 -1.77 -4.93 7.08
C ASP A 17 -3.24 -4.87 7.46
N CYS A 18 -3.93 -3.87 6.94
CA CYS A 18 -5.35 -3.63 7.21
C CYS A 18 -6.29 -4.35 6.23
N GLY A 19 -5.77 -5.08 5.25
CA GLY A 19 -6.60 -5.67 4.20
C GLY A 19 -7.40 -4.61 3.42
N SER A 20 -8.53 -5.02 2.85
CA SER A 20 -9.33 -4.16 1.96
C SER A 20 -10.65 -3.66 2.56
N TYR A 21 -11.13 -4.20 3.67
CA TYR A 21 -12.45 -3.88 4.25
C TYR A 21 -12.38 -2.86 5.39
N ILE A 22 -12.08 -1.62 5.07
CA ILE A 22 -11.92 -0.55 6.07
C ILE A 22 -13.22 -0.24 6.80
N ALA A 23 -14.36 -0.27 6.09
CA ALA A 23 -15.65 0.16 6.64
C ALA A 23 -16.24 -0.79 7.71
N ASN A 24 -15.87 -2.06 7.69
CA ASN A 24 -16.45 -3.09 8.55
C ASN A 24 -15.45 -3.71 9.53
N ASP A 25 -14.22 -3.23 9.54
CA ASP A 25 -13.16 -3.74 10.41
C ASP A 25 -12.66 -2.64 11.36
N ILE A 26 -13.00 -2.82 12.63
CA ILE A 26 -12.61 -1.90 13.70
C ILE A 26 -11.08 -1.77 13.81
N LEU A 27 -10.34 -2.88 13.61
CA LEU A 27 -8.88 -2.87 13.69
C LEU A 27 -8.28 -2.00 12.57
N SER A 28 -8.79 -2.15 11.35
CA SER A 28 -8.37 -1.33 10.20
C SER A 28 -8.69 0.15 10.42
N ALA A 29 -9.89 0.45 10.91
CA ALA A 29 -10.28 1.83 11.22
C ALA A 29 -9.40 2.47 12.30
N VAL A 30 -9.14 1.77 13.39
CA VAL A 30 -8.24 2.24 14.45
C VAL A 30 -6.81 2.39 13.94
N SER A 31 -6.32 1.43 13.16
CA SER A 31 -4.97 1.50 12.59
C SER A 31 -4.78 2.71 11.69
N LEU A 32 -5.78 3.06 10.88
CA LEU A 32 -5.75 4.24 10.03
C LEU A 32 -5.81 5.56 10.81
N LEU A 33 -6.52 5.59 11.94
CA LEU A 33 -6.55 6.76 12.82
C LEU A 33 -5.22 6.99 13.54
N GLU A 34 -4.55 5.91 13.93
CA GLU A 34 -3.33 5.94 14.74
C GLU A 34 -2.04 5.91 13.90
N CYS A 35 -2.11 5.63 12.59
CA CYS A 35 -0.91 5.54 11.76
C CYS A 35 -0.27 6.91 11.50
N ASP A 36 1.04 6.92 11.37
CA ASP A 36 1.81 8.09 10.94
C ASP A 36 1.77 8.25 9.41
N SER A 37 1.59 7.13 8.68
CA SER A 37 1.46 7.10 7.23
C SER A 37 0.64 5.90 6.77
N ALA A 38 -0.18 6.07 5.74
CA ALA A 38 -0.96 5.00 5.13
C ALA A 38 -0.59 4.82 3.65
N LEU A 39 -0.24 3.59 3.28
CA LEU A 39 -0.02 3.20 1.89
C LEU A 39 -1.29 2.53 1.36
N ARG A 40 -1.93 3.14 0.37
CA ARG A 40 -3.14 2.61 -0.25
C ARG A 40 -2.79 2.01 -1.60
N LEU A 41 -2.77 0.69 -1.66
CA LEU A 41 -2.39 -0.06 -2.85
C LEU A 41 -3.62 -0.43 -3.68
N ALA A 42 -3.54 -0.23 -4.98
CA ALA A 42 -4.53 -0.71 -5.94
C ALA A 42 -3.86 -1.07 -7.27
N ASN A 43 -4.41 -2.07 -7.94
CA ASN A 43 -4.04 -2.37 -9.31
C ASN A 43 -4.60 -1.32 -10.27
N CYS A 44 -3.99 -1.18 -11.45
CA CYS A 44 -4.43 -0.24 -12.49
C CYS A 44 -5.63 -0.76 -13.33
N ASP A 45 -6.47 -1.62 -12.76
CA ASP A 45 -7.69 -2.11 -13.38
C ASP A 45 -8.93 -1.34 -12.88
N LEU A 46 -9.97 -1.30 -13.71
CA LEU A 46 -11.20 -0.56 -13.41
C LEU A 46 -11.89 -1.00 -12.11
N LYS A 47 -11.82 -2.28 -11.77
CA LYS A 47 -12.43 -2.81 -10.55
C LYS A 47 -11.72 -2.27 -9.31
N SER A 48 -10.40 -2.33 -9.30
CA SER A 48 -9.57 -1.84 -8.19
C SER A 48 -9.70 -0.32 -8.03
N ILE A 49 -9.69 0.43 -9.14
CA ILE A 49 -9.87 1.88 -9.16
C ILE A 49 -11.27 2.27 -8.64
N SER A 50 -12.32 1.61 -9.11
CA SER A 50 -13.70 1.86 -8.68
C SER A 50 -13.88 1.58 -7.20
N TYR A 51 -13.34 0.46 -6.71
CA TYR A 51 -13.38 0.10 -5.30
C TYR A 51 -12.68 1.15 -4.43
N LEU A 52 -11.47 1.54 -4.81
CA LEU A 52 -10.69 2.52 -4.07
C LEU A 52 -11.35 3.91 -4.09
N SER A 53 -11.94 4.31 -5.22
CA SER A 53 -12.69 5.57 -5.33
C SER A 53 -13.93 5.59 -4.43
N SER A 54 -14.64 4.47 -4.30
CA SER A 54 -15.79 4.37 -3.39
C SER A 54 -15.42 4.54 -1.93
N GLN A 55 -14.22 4.11 -1.55
CA GLN A 55 -13.71 4.27 -0.19
C GLN A 55 -13.24 5.70 0.13
N LEU A 56 -12.81 6.47 -0.88
CA LEU A 56 -12.37 7.86 -0.67
C LEU A 56 -13.45 8.73 -0.01
N GLN A 57 -14.71 8.54 -0.39
CA GLN A 57 -15.83 9.29 0.20
C GLN A 57 -16.00 8.97 1.69
N LEU A 58 -15.87 7.69 2.06
CA LEU A 58 -15.92 7.28 3.46
C LEU A 58 -14.77 7.87 4.27
N LEU A 59 -13.57 7.90 3.69
CA LEU A 59 -12.38 8.45 4.31
C LEU A 59 -12.49 9.96 4.53
N GLN A 60 -12.97 10.70 3.53
CA GLN A 60 -13.17 12.15 3.61
C GLN A 60 -14.18 12.54 4.69
N ASN A 61 -15.24 11.74 4.86
CA ASN A 61 -16.27 11.98 5.89
C ASN A 61 -15.80 11.65 7.31
N SER A 62 -14.72 10.92 7.48
CA SER A 62 -14.29 10.34 8.76
C SER A 62 -13.20 11.13 9.48
N LYS A 63 -12.88 12.34 9.08
CA LYS A 63 -11.81 13.19 9.66
C LYS A 63 -10.42 12.54 9.62
N TRP A 64 -10.18 11.61 8.72
CA TRP A 64 -8.86 11.01 8.55
C TRP A 64 -7.94 11.99 7.84
N ASP A 65 -6.73 12.07 8.32
CA ASP A 65 -5.71 12.95 7.77
C ASP A 65 -5.31 12.46 6.37
N THR A 66 -5.79 13.16 5.35
CA THR A 66 -5.53 12.82 3.94
C THR A 66 -4.09 13.10 3.53
N ASP A 67 -3.39 13.96 4.25
CA ASP A 67 -2.01 14.35 3.95
C ASP A 67 -1.01 13.24 4.28
N LYS A 68 -1.41 12.28 5.13
CA LYS A 68 -0.61 11.10 5.48
C LYS A 68 -0.82 9.89 4.55
N GLN A 69 -1.58 10.04 3.48
CA GLN A 69 -1.93 8.94 2.59
C GLN A 69 -1.14 8.97 1.29
N TYR A 70 -0.43 7.88 1.03
CA TYR A 70 0.26 7.63 -0.23
C TYR A 70 -0.56 6.66 -1.08
N LYS A 71 -0.85 7.05 -2.31
CA LYS A 71 -1.55 6.20 -3.28
C LYS A 71 -0.54 5.46 -4.13
N VAL A 72 -0.61 4.15 -4.11
CA VAL A 72 0.37 3.28 -4.76
C VAL A 72 -0.30 2.47 -5.86
N ALA A 73 0.12 2.69 -7.09
CA ALA A 73 -0.24 1.81 -8.19
C ALA A 73 0.55 0.51 -8.05
N SER A 74 -0.14 -0.61 -7.92
CA SER A 74 0.46 -1.93 -7.72
C SER A 74 0.37 -2.77 -8.98
N ASN A 75 1.30 -3.70 -9.13
CA ASN A 75 1.32 -4.67 -10.23
C ASN A 75 1.26 -4.01 -11.63
N VAL A 76 2.03 -2.92 -11.79
CA VAL A 76 2.03 -2.12 -13.03
C VAL A 76 2.80 -2.85 -14.12
N LYS A 77 2.10 -3.31 -15.16
CA LYS A 77 2.71 -3.93 -16.34
C LYS A 77 3.08 -2.85 -17.37
N PRO A 78 4.01 -3.13 -18.31
CA PRO A 78 4.47 -2.14 -19.30
C PRO A 78 3.38 -1.52 -20.16
N ASN A 79 2.27 -2.22 -20.35
CA ASN A 79 1.11 -1.79 -21.14
C ASN A 79 0.00 -1.15 -20.29
N HIS A 80 0.19 -1.00 -18.98
CA HIS A 80 -0.78 -0.34 -18.11
C HIS A 80 -0.53 1.16 -18.08
N SER A 81 -1.60 1.94 -18.22
CA SER A 81 -1.57 3.37 -17.93
C SER A 81 -2.02 3.64 -16.50
N VAL A 82 -1.24 4.42 -15.80
CA VAL A 82 -1.55 4.88 -14.44
C VAL A 82 -2.45 6.13 -14.46
N ASP A 83 -2.66 6.72 -15.64
CA ASP A 83 -3.41 7.99 -15.80
C ASP A 83 -4.87 7.84 -15.36
N HIS A 84 -5.50 6.70 -15.67
CA HIS A 84 -6.88 6.43 -15.21
C HIS A 84 -6.97 6.39 -13.68
N MET A 85 -5.99 5.81 -13.03
CA MET A 85 -5.91 5.77 -11.57
C MET A 85 -5.68 7.17 -11.00
N ALA A 86 -4.77 7.92 -11.59
CA ALA A 86 -4.50 9.31 -11.21
C ALA A 86 -5.74 10.20 -11.41
N GLY A 87 -6.47 10.02 -12.51
CA GLY A 87 -7.72 10.75 -12.78
C GLY A 87 -8.84 10.45 -11.77
N ALA A 88 -8.95 9.20 -11.31
CA ALA A 88 -10.00 8.78 -10.37
C ALA A 88 -9.67 9.11 -8.90
N MET A 89 -8.40 9.12 -8.54
CA MET A 89 -7.95 9.19 -7.14
C MET A 89 -7.08 10.40 -6.82
N GLY A 90 -6.79 11.25 -7.80
CA GLY A 90 -5.77 12.28 -7.73
C GLY A 90 -4.37 11.70 -8.00
N SER A 91 -3.33 12.35 -7.52
CA SER A 91 -1.95 11.94 -7.79
C SER A 91 -1.63 10.54 -7.27
N VAL A 92 -0.87 9.75 -8.06
CA VAL A 92 -0.26 8.50 -7.62
C VAL A 92 1.14 8.80 -7.09
N SER A 93 1.43 8.40 -5.86
CA SER A 93 2.71 8.68 -5.19
C SER A 93 3.80 7.72 -5.64
N PHE A 94 3.48 6.44 -5.76
CA PHE A 94 4.43 5.39 -6.11
C PHE A 94 3.84 4.41 -7.11
N GLN A 95 4.70 3.75 -7.88
CA GLN A 95 4.31 2.75 -8.88
C GLN A 95 5.15 1.48 -8.70
N LEU A 96 4.55 0.44 -8.15
CA LEU A 96 5.17 -0.87 -7.99
C LEU A 96 5.04 -1.66 -9.29
N PRO A 97 6.13 -1.88 -10.03
CA PRO A 97 6.09 -2.66 -11.25
C PRO A 97 5.68 -4.11 -10.98
N TYR A 98 5.09 -4.76 -11.98
CA TYR A 98 4.88 -6.19 -11.96
C TYR A 98 6.20 -6.95 -11.75
N SER A 99 6.16 -7.98 -10.91
CA SER A 99 7.28 -8.87 -10.63
C SER A 99 6.86 -10.31 -10.78
N GLU A 100 7.44 -10.99 -11.75
CA GLU A 100 7.25 -12.42 -12.00
C GLU A 100 7.71 -13.26 -10.80
N GLU A 101 8.83 -12.89 -10.17
CA GLU A 101 9.33 -13.58 -8.97
C GLU A 101 8.32 -13.53 -7.80
N LEU A 102 7.58 -12.42 -7.63
CA LEU A 102 6.53 -12.33 -6.60
C LEU A 102 5.29 -13.17 -6.97
N GLU A 103 4.94 -13.24 -8.25
CA GLU A 103 3.86 -14.11 -8.71
C GLU A 103 4.20 -15.58 -8.48
N GLU A 104 5.42 -16.00 -8.80
CA GLU A 104 5.93 -17.35 -8.52
C GLU A 104 5.96 -17.64 -7.02
N GLN A 105 6.39 -16.68 -6.20
CA GLN A 105 6.39 -16.79 -4.75
C GLN A 105 4.97 -17.02 -4.22
N TYR A 106 4.01 -16.26 -4.69
CA TYR A 106 2.61 -16.42 -4.31
C TYR A 106 2.06 -17.80 -4.65
N LEU A 107 2.42 -18.34 -5.80
CA LEU A 107 2.00 -19.67 -6.28
C LEU A 107 2.70 -20.82 -5.53
N SER A 108 3.98 -20.63 -5.20
CA SER A 108 4.81 -21.68 -4.53
C SER A 108 4.72 -21.63 -3.01
N GLY A 109 4.25 -20.52 -2.42
CA GLY A 109 4.20 -20.33 -0.98
C GLY A 109 5.56 -20.12 -0.31
N ASN A 110 6.62 -19.81 -1.07
CA ASN A 110 7.94 -19.51 -0.54
C ASN A 110 7.93 -18.21 0.28
N LEU A 111 8.82 -18.12 1.27
CA LEU A 111 8.96 -16.89 2.05
C LEU A 111 9.68 -15.80 1.23
N LEU A 112 9.24 -14.56 1.33
CA LEU A 112 9.92 -13.42 0.69
C LEU A 112 11.37 -13.27 1.11
N ALA A 113 11.71 -13.68 2.34
CA ALA A 113 13.08 -13.66 2.85
C ALA A 113 14.04 -14.57 2.04
N ASP A 114 13.52 -15.62 1.41
CA ASP A 114 14.30 -16.57 0.62
C ASP A 114 14.45 -16.12 -0.84
N MET A 115 13.80 -15.02 -1.23
CA MET A 115 13.83 -14.50 -2.59
C MET A 115 14.97 -13.50 -2.78
N THR A 116 15.65 -13.63 -3.89
CA THR A 116 16.75 -12.71 -4.23
C THR A 116 16.28 -11.45 -4.95
N LEU A 117 15.10 -11.45 -5.53
CA LEU A 117 14.52 -10.40 -6.38
C LEU A 117 15.51 -9.88 -7.45
N LYS A 118 16.37 -10.76 -7.98
CA LYS A 118 17.40 -10.40 -8.96
C LYS A 118 16.81 -9.90 -10.28
N ASN A 119 15.73 -10.55 -10.72
CA ASN A 119 15.05 -10.22 -11.96
C ASN A 119 14.01 -9.09 -11.77
N SER A 120 13.69 -8.76 -10.53
CA SER A 120 12.70 -7.75 -10.14
C SER A 120 13.34 -6.45 -9.62
N ARG A 121 14.49 -6.07 -10.17
CA ARG A 121 15.23 -4.84 -9.78
C ARG A 121 14.36 -3.57 -9.80
N PRO A 122 13.47 -3.33 -10.79
CA PRO A 122 12.63 -2.14 -10.79
C PRO A 122 11.66 -2.12 -9.59
N PHE A 123 11.06 -3.27 -9.26
CA PHE A 123 10.20 -3.42 -8.08
C PHE A 123 10.97 -3.12 -6.79
N ARG A 124 12.14 -3.72 -6.62
CA ARG A 124 12.99 -3.50 -5.46
C ARG A 124 13.37 -2.03 -5.28
N LYS A 125 13.76 -1.35 -6.36
CA LYS A 125 14.09 0.08 -6.31
C LYS A 125 12.91 0.95 -5.85
N GLU A 126 11.70 0.63 -6.28
CA GLU A 126 10.52 1.38 -5.86
C GLU A 126 10.17 1.10 -4.38
N ILE A 127 10.38 -0.12 -3.89
CA ILE A 127 10.27 -0.42 -2.45
C ILE A 127 11.31 0.36 -1.64
N GLU A 128 12.56 0.41 -2.09
CA GLU A 128 13.62 1.21 -1.45
C GLU A 128 13.26 2.70 -1.41
N LYS A 129 12.66 3.23 -2.47
CA LYS A 129 12.16 4.60 -2.53
C LYS A 129 11.02 4.85 -1.54
N ILE A 130 10.04 3.93 -1.48
CA ILE A 130 8.95 3.98 -0.49
C ILE A 130 9.53 3.98 0.93
N ALA A 131 10.47 3.08 1.22
CA ALA A 131 11.09 2.99 2.53
C ALA A 131 11.77 4.31 2.91
N LYS A 132 12.49 4.91 1.98
CA LYS A 132 13.17 6.19 2.21
C LYS A 132 12.19 7.36 2.41
N GLU A 133 11.15 7.46 1.60
CA GLU A 133 10.21 8.59 1.65
C GLU A 133 9.21 8.48 2.81
N VAL A 134 8.78 7.28 3.15
CA VAL A 134 7.76 7.05 4.18
C VAL A 134 8.36 6.85 5.57
N PHE A 135 9.50 6.17 5.67
CA PHE A 135 10.13 5.84 6.96
C PHE A 135 11.41 6.63 7.23
N GLY A 136 11.95 7.34 6.26
CA GLY A 136 13.19 8.11 6.42
C GLY A 136 14.45 7.25 6.52
N CYS A 137 14.41 6.01 5.98
CA CYS A 137 15.51 5.04 6.04
C CYS A 137 16.49 5.21 4.88
#